data_61e9539dc565339642d6134d58a12d81
#
_entry.id   61e9539dc565339642d6134d58a12d81
#
_cell.length_a   1.000
_cell.length_b   1.000
_cell.length_c   1.000
_cell.angle_alpha   90.00
_cell.angle_beta   90.00
_cell.angle_gamma   90.00
#
_symmetry.space_group_name_H-M   'P 1'
#
loop_
_entity.id
_entity.type
_entity.pdbx_description
1 polymer ?
#
loop_
_entity_poly.entity_id
_entity_poly.type
_entity_poly.pdbx_seq_one_letter_code
_entity_poly.pdbx_strand_id
1 'polypeptide(L)'
;MNAETDVKAQVRAFYDSVGWRQVGEGLYQNARYEDLRPVSREYIHRCHVRVGRTLPPSGRFLLDAGSGPIQYPEYLGYSRGFARRVCLDLSRAALLEARERIGDHGLFVAGDIAALPFRDATFDGLVSLHTVHHLPAGEHRRAFLEFLRVLLPGGKAVVVTSWGERSALMRAMAGPIALAFWMQRLYRQARRRDEAQAIGAQAPAASEPTATFTFKHDYGWVRRELRDFPGLEIRVWRSVSTAFLRALIHRRFGGDLFLRAIFALEEWMPRLLGRIGQYPAIVFCEPGGQGAAEGRAV
;
A
#
# COMPACT_ATOMS: atom_id res chain seq x y z
N MET A 1 15.01 3.62 26.74
CA MET A 1 14.17 3.03 25.66
C MET A 1 14.17 4.04 24.52
N ASN A 2 14.64 3.66 23.33
CA ASN A 2 14.79 4.62 22.22
C ASN A 2 13.40 5.00 21.66
N ALA A 3 13.19 6.27 21.33
CA ALA A 3 11.91 6.77 20.74
C ALA A 3 11.49 5.98 19.48
N GLU A 4 12.43 5.45 18.71
CA GLU A 4 12.18 4.62 17.53
C GLU A 4 11.60 3.25 17.87
N THR A 5 12.01 2.63 18.98
CA THR A 5 11.47 1.35 19.48
C THR A 5 10.03 1.53 19.94
N ASP A 6 9.71 2.70 20.51
CA ASP A 6 8.36 3.05 20.96
C ASP A 6 7.37 3.19 19.79
N VAL A 7 7.80 3.81 18.68
CA VAL A 7 6.96 3.94 17.45
C VAL A 7 6.59 2.57 16.88
N LYS A 8 7.53 1.63 16.78
CA LYS A 8 7.26 0.28 16.25
C LYS A 8 6.32 -0.51 17.16
N ALA A 9 6.51 -0.39 18.48
CA ALA A 9 5.63 -1.01 19.47
C ALA A 9 4.20 -0.44 19.36
N GLN A 10 4.05 0.87 19.19
CA GLN A 10 2.78 1.54 18.97
C GLN A 10 2.10 1.06 17.68
N VAL A 11 2.84 1.00 16.56
CA VAL A 11 2.33 0.51 15.27
C VAL A 11 1.86 -0.93 15.39
N ARG A 12 2.68 -1.80 16.00
CA ARG A 12 2.32 -3.20 16.22
C ARG A 12 1.06 -3.33 17.07
N ALA A 13 1.00 -2.65 18.21
CA ALA A 13 -0.16 -2.69 19.11
C ALA A 13 -1.45 -2.22 18.42
N PHE A 14 -1.37 -1.18 17.58
CA PHE A 14 -2.51 -0.72 16.78
C PHE A 14 -2.99 -1.79 15.80
N TYR A 15 -2.09 -2.42 15.05
CA TYR A 15 -2.47 -3.45 14.08
C TYR A 15 -2.97 -4.73 14.74
N ASP A 16 -2.37 -5.15 15.85
CA ASP A 16 -2.82 -6.33 16.62
C ASP A 16 -4.22 -6.14 17.23
N SER A 17 -4.59 -4.90 17.62
CA SER A 17 -5.85 -4.63 18.34
C SER A 17 -6.97 -4.04 17.46
N VAL A 18 -6.64 -3.21 16.48
CA VAL A 18 -7.60 -2.42 15.70
C VAL A 18 -7.47 -2.63 14.20
N GLY A 19 -6.26 -2.47 13.64
CA GLY A 19 -6.06 -2.38 12.19
C GLY A 19 -6.52 -3.62 11.44
N TRP A 20 -6.27 -4.80 11.97
CA TRP A 20 -6.62 -6.10 11.37
C TRP A 20 -7.89 -6.72 11.97
N ARG A 21 -8.64 -6.00 12.79
CA ARG A 21 -9.95 -6.48 13.24
C ARG A 21 -10.92 -6.57 12.07
N GLN A 22 -11.55 -7.73 11.92
CA GLN A 22 -12.60 -7.93 10.92
C GLN A 22 -13.86 -7.14 11.31
N VAL A 23 -14.39 -6.37 10.37
CA VAL A 23 -15.61 -5.54 10.54
C VAL A 23 -16.75 -6.00 9.66
N GLY A 24 -16.56 -7.07 8.88
CA GLY A 24 -17.51 -7.70 7.99
C GLY A 24 -16.87 -8.90 7.30
N GLU A 25 -17.62 -9.65 6.49
CA GLU A 25 -17.10 -10.80 5.76
C GLU A 25 -15.87 -10.41 4.90
N GLY A 26 -14.68 -10.82 5.32
CA GLY A 26 -13.41 -10.56 4.63
C GLY A 26 -12.94 -9.11 4.63
N LEU A 27 -13.60 -8.21 5.36
CA LEU A 27 -13.24 -6.80 5.46
C LEU A 27 -12.57 -6.49 6.81
N TYR A 28 -11.40 -5.88 6.74
CA TYR A 28 -10.68 -5.39 7.92
C TYR A 28 -10.99 -3.92 8.21
N GLN A 29 -10.83 -3.52 9.45
CA GLN A 29 -10.95 -2.12 9.86
C GLN A 29 -10.07 -1.20 8.99
N ASN A 30 -8.91 -1.68 8.58
CA ASN A 30 -7.98 -0.96 7.69
C ASN A 30 -8.54 -0.74 6.27
N ALA A 31 -9.53 -1.53 5.82
CA ALA A 31 -10.17 -1.36 4.51
C ALA A 31 -10.92 -0.02 4.36
N ARG A 32 -11.23 0.66 5.47
CA ARG A 32 -11.82 2.01 5.44
C ARG A 32 -10.94 3.07 4.77
N TYR A 33 -9.64 2.82 4.63
CA TYR A 33 -8.73 3.71 3.90
C TYR A 33 -8.86 3.56 2.38
N GLU A 34 -9.61 2.55 1.89
CA GLU A 34 -9.98 2.41 0.49
C GLU A 34 -11.40 2.92 0.21
N ASP A 35 -11.68 3.24 -1.05
CA ASP A 35 -13.04 3.53 -1.50
C ASP A 35 -13.72 2.25 -2.00
N LEU A 36 -14.41 1.56 -1.10
CA LEU A 36 -15.06 0.28 -1.39
C LEU A 36 -16.40 0.42 -2.14
N ARG A 37 -16.81 1.63 -2.52
CA ARG A 37 -18.05 1.85 -3.27
C ARG A 37 -17.98 1.15 -4.65
N PRO A 38 -19.13 0.63 -5.14
CA PRO A 38 -19.16 -0.08 -6.43
C PRO A 38 -18.58 0.72 -7.60
N VAL A 39 -18.73 2.05 -7.60
CA VAL A 39 -18.21 2.95 -8.65
C VAL A 39 -16.68 2.94 -8.73
N SER A 40 -15.98 2.71 -7.62
CA SER A 40 -14.52 2.73 -7.55
C SER A 40 -13.87 1.35 -7.61
N ARG A 41 -14.66 0.29 -7.46
CA ARG A 41 -14.17 -1.09 -7.30
C ARG A 41 -13.24 -1.53 -8.43
N GLU A 42 -13.65 -1.34 -9.68
CA GLU A 42 -12.86 -1.74 -10.85
C GLU A 42 -11.54 -0.97 -10.95
N TYR A 43 -11.56 0.33 -10.67
CA TYR A 43 -10.36 1.17 -10.66
C TYR A 43 -9.37 0.71 -9.59
N ILE A 44 -9.84 0.47 -8.37
CA ILE A 44 -9.02 -0.01 -7.25
C ILE A 44 -8.45 -1.40 -7.56
N HIS A 45 -9.29 -2.31 -8.05
CA HIS A 45 -8.86 -3.65 -8.50
C HIS A 45 -7.70 -3.55 -9.50
N ARG A 46 -7.82 -2.71 -10.52
CA ARG A 46 -6.76 -2.51 -11.51
C ARG A 46 -5.48 -1.93 -10.92
N CYS A 47 -5.59 -1.02 -9.95
CA CYS A 47 -4.43 -0.49 -9.25
C CYS A 47 -3.70 -1.59 -8.45
N HIS A 48 -4.43 -2.47 -7.77
CA HIS A 48 -3.86 -3.63 -7.07
C HIS A 48 -3.16 -4.59 -8.04
N VAL A 49 -3.82 -4.98 -9.12
CA VAL A 49 -3.26 -5.89 -10.14
C VAL A 49 -2.00 -5.33 -10.81
N ARG A 50 -1.89 -3.99 -10.94
CA ARG A 50 -0.72 -3.30 -11.53
C ARG A 50 0.61 -3.69 -10.86
N VAL A 51 0.63 -3.91 -9.55
CA VAL A 51 1.81 -4.33 -8.81
C VAL A 51 2.35 -5.66 -9.34
N GLY A 52 1.47 -6.64 -9.52
CA GLY A 52 1.87 -7.96 -10.03
C GLY A 52 2.49 -7.94 -11.42
N ARG A 53 2.09 -6.97 -12.27
CA ARG A 53 2.67 -6.79 -13.62
C ARG A 53 4.11 -6.26 -13.57
N THR A 54 4.53 -5.67 -12.46
CA THR A 54 5.86 -5.08 -12.29
C THR A 54 6.82 -6.06 -11.63
N LEU A 55 6.32 -7.03 -10.87
CA LEU A 55 7.10 -8.10 -10.25
C LEU A 55 7.67 -9.05 -11.31
N PRO A 56 8.74 -9.80 -11.02
CA PRO A 56 9.17 -10.91 -11.86
C PRO A 56 8.01 -11.89 -12.08
N PRO A 57 7.87 -12.46 -13.28
CA PRO A 57 6.76 -13.37 -13.60
C PRO A 57 6.86 -14.70 -12.85
N SER A 58 8.07 -15.11 -12.44
CA SER A 58 8.33 -16.35 -11.73
C SER A 58 9.61 -16.26 -10.90
N GLY A 59 9.76 -17.18 -9.96
CA GLY A 59 10.93 -17.30 -9.10
C GLY A 59 10.76 -18.39 -8.05
N ARG A 60 11.78 -18.56 -7.22
CA ARG A 60 11.71 -19.47 -6.07
C ARG A 60 10.98 -18.81 -4.90
N PHE A 61 11.39 -17.60 -4.53
CA PHE A 61 10.84 -16.89 -3.38
C PHE A 61 10.42 -15.46 -3.72
N LEU A 62 9.18 -15.11 -3.37
CA LEU A 62 8.71 -13.74 -3.29
C LEU A 62 8.69 -13.31 -1.82
N LEU A 63 9.39 -12.22 -1.44
CA LEU A 63 9.23 -11.59 -0.14
C LEU A 63 8.06 -10.59 -0.18
N ASP A 64 7.14 -10.73 0.75
CA ASP A 64 6.11 -9.75 1.05
C ASP A 64 6.45 -9.07 2.37
N ALA A 65 7.08 -7.91 2.28
CA ALA A 65 7.64 -7.18 3.41
C ALA A 65 6.60 -6.22 4.02
N GLY A 66 6.05 -6.60 5.18
CA GLY A 66 4.90 -5.98 5.81
C GLY A 66 3.60 -6.45 5.15
N SER A 67 3.44 -7.78 5.08
CA SER A 67 2.37 -8.45 4.34
C SER A 67 0.97 -8.17 4.87
N GLY A 68 0.86 -7.85 6.17
CA GLY A 68 -0.44 -7.89 6.83
C GLY A 68 -1.12 -9.25 6.67
N PRO A 69 -2.46 -9.31 6.77
CA PRO A 69 -3.26 -10.54 6.62
C PRO A 69 -3.56 -10.88 5.15
N ILE A 70 -2.83 -10.30 4.17
CA ILE A 70 -3.18 -10.37 2.73
C ILE A 70 -4.59 -9.84 2.49
N GLN A 71 -4.77 -8.58 2.77
CA GLN A 71 -6.07 -7.92 2.90
C GLN A 71 -6.97 -8.04 1.66
N TYR A 72 -6.41 -8.02 0.45
CA TYR A 72 -7.17 -8.03 -0.82
C TYR A 72 -6.92 -9.29 -1.63
N PRO A 73 -7.97 -9.84 -2.31
CA PRO A 73 -7.82 -11.04 -3.14
C PRO A 73 -6.78 -10.91 -4.25
N GLU A 74 -6.60 -9.70 -4.80
CA GLU A 74 -5.61 -9.41 -5.84
C GLU A 74 -4.19 -9.69 -5.39
N TYR A 75 -3.91 -9.52 -4.09
CA TYR A 75 -2.59 -9.73 -3.52
C TYR A 75 -2.16 -11.20 -3.56
N LEU A 76 -3.12 -12.14 -3.56
CA LEU A 76 -2.83 -13.57 -3.75
C LEU A 76 -2.21 -13.83 -5.14
N GLY A 77 -2.52 -12.99 -6.12
CA GLY A 77 -2.00 -13.11 -7.48
C GLY A 77 -0.50 -12.81 -7.61
N TYR A 78 0.09 -12.08 -6.67
CA TYR A 78 1.50 -11.62 -6.80
C TYR A 78 2.51 -12.75 -6.77
N SER A 79 2.21 -13.85 -6.12
CA SER A 79 3.13 -14.98 -5.98
C SER A 79 2.78 -16.23 -6.82
N ARG A 80 1.83 -16.11 -7.77
CA ARG A 80 1.40 -17.27 -8.58
C ARG A 80 2.53 -17.95 -9.35
N GLY A 81 3.52 -17.19 -9.81
CA GLY A 81 4.68 -17.72 -10.52
C GLY A 81 5.86 -18.10 -9.61
N PHE A 82 5.74 -17.95 -8.30
CA PHE A 82 6.80 -18.25 -7.34
C PHE A 82 6.54 -19.60 -6.64
N ALA A 83 7.61 -20.32 -6.29
CA ALA A 83 7.46 -21.56 -5.55
C ALA A 83 6.89 -21.33 -4.14
N ARG A 84 7.28 -20.22 -3.49
CA ARG A 84 6.80 -19.84 -2.16
C ARG A 84 6.70 -18.32 -2.03
N ARG A 85 5.74 -17.85 -1.21
CA ARG A 85 5.66 -16.48 -0.72
C ARG A 85 6.09 -16.42 0.74
N VAL A 86 7.08 -15.60 1.03
CA VAL A 86 7.53 -15.34 2.40
C VAL A 86 6.82 -14.07 2.88
N CYS A 87 5.89 -14.21 3.82
CA CYS A 87 5.17 -13.11 4.45
C CYS A 87 5.93 -12.70 5.71
N LEU A 88 6.40 -11.47 5.75
CA LEU A 88 7.04 -10.89 6.94
C LEU A 88 6.19 -9.73 7.46
N ASP A 89 5.87 -9.74 8.74
CA ASP A 89 5.16 -8.64 9.42
C ASP A 89 5.54 -8.56 10.91
N LEU A 90 5.39 -7.39 11.52
CA LEU A 90 5.55 -7.22 12.97
C LEU A 90 4.38 -7.84 13.76
N SER A 91 3.18 -7.86 13.16
CA SER A 91 1.96 -8.40 13.75
C SER A 91 1.86 -9.90 13.55
N ARG A 92 1.97 -10.66 14.63
CA ARG A 92 1.74 -12.11 14.61
C ARG A 92 0.29 -12.47 14.28
N ALA A 93 -0.67 -11.64 14.70
CA ALA A 93 -2.08 -11.83 14.38
C ALA A 93 -2.31 -11.75 12.87
N ALA A 94 -1.72 -10.75 12.20
CA ALA A 94 -1.78 -10.64 10.75
C ALA A 94 -1.19 -11.85 10.02
N LEU A 95 -0.06 -12.38 10.50
CA LEU A 95 0.59 -13.56 9.90
C LEU A 95 -0.24 -14.84 10.06
N LEU A 96 -0.95 -15.01 11.16
CA LEU A 96 -1.87 -16.14 11.34
C LEU A 96 -3.01 -16.09 10.31
N GLU A 97 -3.62 -14.93 10.10
CA GLU A 97 -4.66 -14.75 9.08
C GLU A 97 -4.11 -14.88 7.65
N ALA A 98 -2.90 -14.38 7.39
CA ALA A 98 -2.22 -14.58 6.11
C ALA A 98 -2.02 -16.08 5.82
N ARG A 99 -1.69 -16.87 6.84
CA ARG A 99 -1.54 -18.33 6.74
C ARG A 99 -2.85 -19.02 6.32
N GLU A 100 -3.97 -18.62 6.89
CA GLU A 100 -5.28 -19.16 6.50
C GLU A 100 -5.61 -18.87 5.04
N ARG A 101 -5.18 -17.72 4.52
CA ARG A 101 -5.47 -17.28 3.13
C ARG A 101 -4.54 -17.89 2.08
N ILE A 102 -3.26 -18.07 2.42
CA ILE A 102 -2.23 -18.55 1.46
C ILE A 102 -1.99 -20.06 1.59
N GLY A 103 -2.23 -20.64 2.78
CA GLY A 103 -1.98 -22.06 3.05
C GLY A 103 -0.51 -22.43 2.90
N ASP A 104 -0.26 -23.62 2.36
CA ASP A 104 1.08 -24.20 2.22
C ASP A 104 1.98 -23.46 1.23
N HIS A 105 1.45 -22.58 0.41
CA HIS A 105 2.24 -21.72 -0.48
C HIS A 105 3.01 -20.64 0.30
N GLY A 106 2.59 -20.31 1.55
CA GLY A 106 3.17 -19.28 2.40
C GLY A 106 4.22 -19.79 3.38
N LEU A 107 5.22 -18.94 3.66
CA LEU A 107 6.14 -19.02 4.80
C LEU A 107 5.95 -17.73 5.62
N PHE A 108 5.85 -17.84 6.95
CA PHE A 108 5.43 -16.72 7.80
C PHE A 108 6.50 -16.40 8.84
N VAL A 109 7.01 -15.17 8.83
CA VAL A 109 8.12 -14.73 9.67
C VAL A 109 7.73 -13.44 10.38
N ALA A 110 7.76 -13.45 11.72
CA ALA A 110 7.62 -12.23 12.50
C ALA A 110 8.94 -11.45 12.46
N GLY A 111 8.94 -10.22 11.96
CA GLY A 111 10.17 -9.46 11.77
C GLY A 111 9.94 -8.01 11.38
N ASP A 112 11.03 -7.24 11.45
CA ASP A 112 11.10 -5.83 11.12
C ASP A 112 11.64 -5.64 9.69
N ILE A 113 10.95 -4.85 8.88
CA ILE A 113 11.37 -4.56 7.50
C ILE A 113 12.65 -3.71 7.42
N ALA A 114 13.03 -3.02 8.50
CA ALA A 114 14.28 -2.27 8.60
C ALA A 114 15.47 -3.13 9.11
N ALA A 115 15.22 -4.42 9.45
CA ALA A 115 16.24 -5.38 9.88
C ALA A 115 15.76 -6.80 9.50
N LEU A 116 15.81 -7.11 8.21
CA LEU A 116 15.28 -8.36 7.67
C LEU A 116 16.10 -9.57 8.16
N PRO A 117 15.46 -10.61 8.74
CA PRO A 117 16.14 -11.78 9.28
C PRO A 117 16.50 -12.79 8.17
N PHE A 118 16.90 -12.31 7.01
CA PHE A 118 17.25 -13.12 5.84
C PHE A 118 18.67 -12.88 5.41
N ARG A 119 19.25 -13.88 4.76
CA ARG A 119 20.58 -13.75 4.14
C ARG A 119 20.49 -12.83 2.92
N ASP A 120 21.64 -12.33 2.51
CA ASP A 120 21.79 -11.61 1.25
C ASP A 120 21.37 -12.51 0.08
N ALA A 121 20.93 -11.91 -1.00
CA ALA A 121 20.63 -12.58 -2.26
C ALA A 121 19.73 -13.84 -2.09
N THR A 122 18.57 -13.66 -1.47
CA THR A 122 17.63 -14.78 -1.16
C THR A 122 16.39 -14.78 -2.04
N PHE A 123 15.90 -13.58 -2.45
CA PHE A 123 14.58 -13.43 -3.08
C PHE A 123 14.68 -13.01 -4.55
N ASP A 124 13.88 -13.66 -5.40
CA ASP A 124 13.75 -13.30 -6.82
C ASP A 124 12.90 -12.03 -6.99
N GLY A 125 11.97 -11.79 -6.06
CA GLY A 125 11.11 -10.62 -6.05
C GLY A 125 10.78 -10.17 -4.63
N LEU A 126 10.45 -8.87 -4.51
CA LEU A 126 10.02 -8.28 -3.27
C LEU A 126 8.85 -7.33 -3.51
N VAL A 127 7.82 -7.41 -2.69
CA VAL A 127 6.72 -6.45 -2.63
C VAL A 127 6.58 -5.91 -1.21
N SER A 128 6.33 -4.61 -1.09
CA SER A 128 6.01 -3.95 0.18
C SER A 128 4.94 -2.89 -0.06
N LEU A 129 3.76 -3.07 0.51
CA LEU A 129 2.60 -2.22 0.23
C LEU A 129 2.21 -1.43 1.48
N HIS A 130 2.35 -0.11 1.40
CA HIS A 130 1.90 0.81 2.45
C HIS A 130 2.51 0.55 3.84
N THR A 131 3.72 -0.02 3.91
CA THR A 131 4.36 -0.44 5.16
C THR A 131 5.47 0.53 5.59
N VAL A 132 6.36 0.93 4.67
CA VAL A 132 7.55 1.75 4.98
C VAL A 132 7.19 3.02 5.74
N HIS A 133 6.05 3.66 5.45
CA HIS A 133 5.64 4.89 6.13
C HIS A 133 5.22 4.71 7.60
N HIS A 134 5.18 3.48 8.11
CA HIS A 134 4.96 3.19 9.53
C HIS A 134 6.26 3.08 10.32
N LEU A 135 7.42 3.11 9.66
CA LEU A 135 8.72 3.20 10.32
C LEU A 135 9.01 4.63 10.79
N PRO A 136 9.85 4.80 11.80
CA PRO A 136 10.50 6.09 12.08
C PRO A 136 11.22 6.63 10.84
N ALA A 137 11.21 7.94 10.64
CA ALA A 137 11.80 8.56 9.44
C ALA A 137 13.27 8.20 9.20
N GLY A 138 14.06 8.06 10.27
CA GLY A 138 15.47 7.67 10.22
C GLY A 138 15.72 6.25 9.70
N GLU A 139 14.71 5.38 9.76
CA GLU A 139 14.84 3.98 9.33
C GLU A 139 14.37 3.71 7.90
N HIS A 140 13.74 4.69 7.24
CA HIS A 140 13.20 4.46 5.90
C HIS A 140 14.28 4.04 4.90
N ARG A 141 15.41 4.78 4.83
CA ARG A 141 16.51 4.40 3.93
C ARG A 141 17.08 3.02 4.28
N ARG A 142 17.16 2.69 5.56
CA ARG A 142 17.62 1.37 6.02
C ARG A 142 16.70 0.25 5.53
N ALA A 143 15.39 0.42 5.58
CA ALA A 143 14.46 -0.56 5.04
C ALA A 143 14.66 -0.78 3.53
N PHE A 144 14.87 0.28 2.75
CA PHE A 144 15.17 0.14 1.33
C PHE A 144 16.51 -0.57 1.09
N LEU A 145 17.55 -0.32 1.89
CA LEU A 145 18.83 -1.03 1.81
C LEU A 145 18.67 -2.53 2.14
N GLU A 146 17.88 -2.87 3.16
CA GLU A 146 17.52 -4.25 3.48
C GLU A 146 16.79 -4.94 2.33
N PHE A 147 15.85 -4.23 1.69
CA PHE A 147 15.15 -4.74 0.51
C PHE A 147 16.10 -5.04 -0.64
N LEU A 148 17.06 -4.15 -0.91
CA LEU A 148 18.06 -4.36 -1.95
C LEU A 148 19.00 -5.53 -1.58
N ARG A 149 19.49 -5.58 -0.35
CA ARG A 149 20.42 -6.62 0.15
C ARG A 149 19.90 -8.05 -0.03
N VAL A 150 18.61 -8.24 0.22
CA VAL A 150 18.02 -9.58 0.17
C VAL A 150 17.60 -10.03 -1.24
N LEU A 151 17.63 -9.14 -2.23
CA LEU A 151 17.33 -9.50 -3.61
C LEU A 151 18.48 -10.30 -4.24
N LEU A 152 18.13 -11.32 -4.99
CA LEU A 152 19.04 -12.03 -5.88
C LEU A 152 19.50 -11.09 -7.02
N PRO A 153 20.69 -11.32 -7.61
CA PRO A 153 21.08 -10.67 -8.85
C PRO A 153 19.97 -10.83 -9.92
N GLY A 154 19.51 -9.71 -10.47
CA GLY A 154 18.35 -9.63 -11.37
C GLY A 154 16.99 -9.63 -10.68
N GLY A 155 16.94 -9.78 -9.36
CA GLY A 155 15.71 -9.67 -8.56
C GLY A 155 15.17 -8.24 -8.55
N LYS A 156 13.85 -8.10 -8.37
CA LYS A 156 13.15 -6.82 -8.45
C LYS A 156 12.27 -6.56 -7.23
N ALA A 157 12.33 -5.33 -6.71
CA ALA A 157 11.46 -4.84 -5.66
C ALA A 157 10.40 -3.87 -6.20
N VAL A 158 9.20 -3.94 -5.62
CA VAL A 158 8.10 -3.00 -5.83
C VAL A 158 7.60 -2.51 -4.47
N VAL A 159 7.85 -1.25 -4.16
CA VAL A 159 7.45 -0.63 -2.90
C VAL A 159 6.40 0.44 -3.15
N VAL A 160 5.18 0.23 -2.67
CA VAL A 160 4.11 1.22 -2.75
C VAL A 160 4.06 2.02 -1.46
N THR A 161 4.09 3.34 -1.60
CA THR A 161 3.98 4.28 -0.48
C THR A 161 3.03 5.43 -0.82
N SER A 162 3.00 6.48 -0.03
CA SER A 162 2.16 7.65 -0.26
C SER A 162 2.98 8.93 -0.09
N TRP A 163 2.80 9.88 -1.00
CA TRP A 163 3.31 11.25 -0.81
C TRP A 163 2.51 12.04 0.23
N GLY A 164 1.32 11.56 0.61
CA GLY A 164 0.46 12.23 1.57
C GLY A 164 0.09 13.63 1.11
N GLU A 165 0.23 14.60 2.00
CA GLU A 165 -0.03 16.02 1.74
C GLU A 165 0.95 16.67 0.76
N ARG A 166 2.08 15.99 0.45
CA ARG A 166 3.09 16.48 -0.49
C ARG A 166 2.77 16.13 -1.95
N SER A 167 1.69 15.36 -2.21
CA SER A 167 1.21 15.11 -3.58
C SER A 167 0.80 16.42 -4.26
N ALA A 168 1.49 16.79 -5.35
CA ALA A 168 1.19 18.02 -6.07
C ALA A 168 -0.22 17.99 -6.69
N LEU A 169 -0.62 16.84 -7.24
CA LEU A 169 -1.95 16.65 -7.81
C LEU A 169 -3.05 16.81 -6.74
N MET A 170 -2.89 16.18 -5.57
CA MET A 170 -3.89 16.28 -4.51
C MET A 170 -3.93 17.66 -3.86
N ARG A 171 -2.81 18.36 -3.78
CA ARG A 171 -2.78 19.77 -3.36
C ARG A 171 -3.56 20.68 -4.33
N ALA A 172 -3.37 20.49 -5.62
CA ALA A 172 -4.15 21.21 -6.63
C ALA A 172 -5.65 20.90 -6.56
N MET A 173 -6.01 19.68 -6.17
CA MET A 173 -7.40 19.23 -6.02
C MET A 173 -8.01 19.50 -4.62
N ALA A 174 -7.25 20.07 -3.69
CA ALA A 174 -7.71 20.28 -2.31
C ALA A 174 -8.97 21.14 -2.22
N GLY A 175 -9.03 22.26 -2.97
CA GLY A 175 -10.20 23.14 -3.03
C GLY A 175 -11.46 22.41 -3.55
N PRO A 176 -11.44 21.82 -4.74
CA PRO A 176 -12.54 21.00 -5.25
C PRO A 176 -12.99 19.88 -4.30
N ILE A 177 -12.06 19.18 -3.67
CA ILE A 177 -12.37 18.12 -2.69
C ILE A 177 -13.08 18.71 -1.46
N ALA A 178 -12.57 19.81 -0.91
CA ALA A 178 -13.16 20.47 0.26
C ALA A 178 -14.57 20.99 -0.05
N LEU A 179 -14.76 21.63 -1.20
CA LEU A 179 -16.05 22.11 -1.67
C LEU A 179 -17.06 20.97 -1.81
N ALA A 180 -16.64 19.84 -2.42
CA ALA A 180 -17.51 18.69 -2.59
C ALA A 180 -17.95 18.09 -1.23
N PHE A 181 -17.04 17.96 -0.25
CA PHE A 181 -17.40 17.50 1.09
C PHE A 181 -18.30 18.50 1.82
N TRP A 182 -18.08 19.80 1.66
CA TRP A 182 -18.94 20.83 2.21
C TRP A 182 -20.38 20.75 1.65
N MET A 183 -20.51 20.63 0.32
CA MET A 183 -21.82 20.43 -0.33
C MET A 183 -22.52 19.14 0.14
N GLN A 184 -21.77 18.02 0.24
CA GLN A 184 -22.29 16.77 0.77
C GLN A 184 -22.77 16.90 2.22
N ARG A 185 -22.04 17.66 3.05
CA ARG A 185 -22.44 17.94 4.45
C ARG A 185 -23.73 18.74 4.51
N LEU A 186 -23.84 19.81 3.72
CA LEU A 186 -25.07 20.62 3.65
C LEU A 186 -26.28 19.78 3.20
N TYR A 187 -26.10 18.96 2.15
CA TYR A 187 -27.16 18.08 1.67
C TYR A 187 -27.63 17.09 2.73
N ARG A 188 -26.68 16.46 3.47
CA ARG A 188 -27.00 15.55 4.58
C ARG A 188 -27.71 16.28 5.72
N GLN A 189 -27.30 17.50 6.04
CA GLN A 189 -27.94 18.31 7.10
C GLN A 189 -29.37 18.69 6.72
N ALA A 190 -29.61 19.08 5.47
CA ALA A 190 -30.95 19.35 4.97
C ALA A 190 -31.85 18.11 5.10
N ARG A 191 -31.39 16.95 4.60
CA ARG A 191 -32.17 15.69 4.73
C ARG A 191 -32.41 15.26 6.18
N ARG A 192 -31.40 15.41 7.08
CA ARG A 192 -31.57 15.08 8.49
C ARG A 192 -32.53 16.01 9.22
N ARG A 193 -32.69 17.28 8.79
CA ARG A 193 -33.73 18.17 9.33
C ARG A 193 -35.13 17.66 8.97
N ASP A 194 -35.28 17.09 7.77
CA ASP A 194 -36.54 16.48 7.37
C ASP A 194 -36.82 15.17 8.11
N GLU A 195 -35.77 14.38 8.46
CA GLU A 195 -35.87 13.10 9.18
C GLU A 195 -35.85 13.24 10.73
N ALA A 196 -35.20 14.27 11.30
CA ALA A 196 -35.06 14.46 12.76
C ALA A 196 -36.37 14.93 13.43
N GLN A 197 -37.40 15.29 12.68
CA GLN A 197 -38.76 15.40 13.21
C GLN A 197 -39.38 14.03 13.60
N ALA A 198 -38.68 12.92 13.34
CA ALA A 198 -39.22 11.57 13.48
C ALA A 198 -38.59 10.68 14.57
N ILE A 199 -37.33 10.87 15.03
CA ILE A 199 -36.68 9.91 15.95
C ILE A 199 -35.62 10.59 16.85
N GLY A 200 -35.72 10.34 18.17
CA GLY A 200 -34.73 10.77 19.19
C GLY A 200 -33.38 10.04 19.02
N ALA A 201 -32.29 10.79 18.97
CA ALA A 201 -30.95 10.28 18.71
C ALA A 201 -30.17 9.97 19.99
N GLN A 202 -29.60 8.77 20.08
CA GLN A 202 -28.56 8.40 21.04
C GLN A 202 -27.18 8.90 20.58
N ALA A 203 -26.38 9.41 21.53
CA ALA A 203 -25.02 9.89 21.28
C ALA A 203 -24.05 8.72 20.99
N PRO A 204 -23.09 8.86 20.08
CA PRO A 204 -22.11 7.81 19.81
C PRO A 204 -21.09 7.64 20.94
N ALA A 205 -20.71 6.40 21.22
CA ALA A 205 -19.68 6.01 22.16
C ALA A 205 -18.29 6.55 21.77
N ALA A 206 -17.38 6.67 22.75
CA ALA A 206 -16.00 7.16 22.57
C ALA A 206 -15.29 6.46 21.41
N SER A 207 -14.70 7.23 20.49
CA SER A 207 -14.05 6.73 19.31
C SER A 207 -12.70 6.07 19.66
N GLU A 208 -12.55 4.79 19.36
CA GLU A 208 -11.25 4.09 19.36
C GLU A 208 -10.24 4.80 18.44
N PRO A 209 -8.92 4.66 18.72
CA PRO A 209 -7.90 5.26 17.89
C PRO A 209 -8.06 4.78 16.45
N THR A 210 -8.24 5.74 15.56
CA THR A 210 -8.57 5.46 14.15
C THR A 210 -7.37 5.39 13.25
N ALA A 211 -6.16 5.71 13.73
CA ALA A 211 -4.92 5.74 12.97
C ALA A 211 -3.71 5.46 13.87
N THR A 212 -2.62 5.00 13.28
CA THR A 212 -1.33 4.82 13.95
C THR A 212 -0.28 5.77 13.36
N PHE A 213 0.94 5.72 13.89
CA PHE A 213 2.05 6.52 13.40
C PHE A 213 2.25 6.34 11.89
N THR A 214 2.42 7.45 11.18
CA THR A 214 2.83 7.47 9.78
C THR A 214 3.75 8.66 9.51
N PHE A 215 4.86 8.42 8.81
CA PHE A 215 5.71 9.45 8.27
C PHE A 215 5.88 9.24 6.74
N LYS A 216 5.68 10.29 5.96
CA LYS A 216 5.69 10.20 4.50
C LYS A 216 6.73 11.16 3.93
N HIS A 217 7.52 10.68 2.99
CA HIS A 217 8.47 11.49 2.24
C HIS A 217 7.84 12.05 0.98
N ASP A 218 8.56 12.96 0.31
CA ASP A 218 8.21 13.46 -1.02
C ASP A 218 9.06 12.78 -2.11
N TYR A 219 8.75 13.13 -3.35
CA TYR A 219 9.52 12.68 -4.52
C TYR A 219 11.00 13.07 -4.44
N GLY A 220 11.30 14.26 -3.92
CA GLY A 220 12.68 14.76 -3.78
C GLY A 220 13.53 13.89 -2.85
N TRP A 221 12.95 13.45 -1.74
CA TRP A 221 13.61 12.54 -0.81
C TRP A 221 13.99 11.22 -1.49
N VAL A 222 13.05 10.58 -2.18
CA VAL A 222 13.32 9.32 -2.90
C VAL A 222 14.43 9.49 -3.93
N ARG A 223 14.40 10.56 -4.71
CA ARG A 223 15.42 10.85 -5.73
C ARG A 223 16.79 11.13 -5.14
N ARG A 224 16.88 11.66 -3.94
CA ARG A 224 18.14 11.96 -3.26
C ARG A 224 18.69 10.76 -2.52
N GLU A 225 17.86 10.12 -1.68
CA GLU A 225 18.29 9.07 -0.77
C GLU A 225 18.45 7.70 -1.44
N LEU A 226 17.71 7.46 -2.54
CA LEU A 226 17.75 6.20 -3.29
C LEU A 226 18.38 6.36 -4.68
N ARG A 227 19.11 7.46 -4.95
CA ARG A 227 19.70 7.75 -6.27
C ARG A 227 20.67 6.67 -6.77
N ASP A 228 21.31 5.98 -5.85
CA ASP A 228 22.29 4.91 -6.04
C ASP A 228 21.67 3.51 -6.14
N PHE A 229 20.33 3.42 -6.05
CA PHE A 229 19.64 2.15 -6.23
C PHE A 229 19.55 1.79 -7.72
N PRO A 230 20.05 0.60 -8.10
CA PRO A 230 20.07 0.18 -9.49
C PRO A 230 18.65 0.06 -10.07
N GLY A 231 18.47 0.55 -11.28
CA GLY A 231 17.18 0.48 -11.97
C GLY A 231 16.05 1.25 -11.29
N LEU A 232 16.36 2.25 -10.44
CA LEU A 232 15.37 3.04 -9.73
C LEU A 232 14.38 3.72 -10.68
N GLU A 233 13.13 3.32 -10.59
CA GLU A 233 12.00 3.94 -11.26
C GLU A 233 10.91 4.31 -10.26
N ILE A 234 10.28 5.47 -10.46
CA ILE A 234 9.10 5.89 -9.70
C ILE A 234 7.94 5.95 -10.68
N ARG A 235 7.01 5.03 -10.52
CA ARG A 235 5.80 4.90 -11.34
C ARG A 235 4.56 5.17 -10.49
N VAL A 236 3.42 5.42 -11.10
CA VAL A 236 2.16 5.51 -10.37
C VAL A 236 1.66 4.12 -9.99
N TRP A 237 1.25 3.97 -8.72
CA TRP A 237 0.36 2.90 -8.31
C TRP A 237 -1.09 3.37 -8.41
N ARG A 238 -1.40 4.54 -7.85
CA ARG A 238 -2.68 5.23 -7.93
C ARG A 238 -2.46 6.74 -7.82
N SER A 239 -2.96 7.51 -8.78
CA SER A 239 -2.70 8.96 -8.81
C SER A 239 -3.58 9.76 -7.86
N VAL A 240 -4.78 9.28 -7.53
CA VAL A 240 -5.77 10.00 -6.72
C VAL A 240 -5.93 9.39 -5.32
N SER A 241 -6.28 10.23 -4.36
CA SER A 241 -6.53 9.83 -2.98
C SER A 241 -7.93 9.23 -2.79
N THR A 242 -8.12 8.50 -1.70
CA THR A 242 -9.46 8.02 -1.28
C THR A 242 -10.41 9.18 -1.01
N ALA A 243 -9.90 10.31 -0.48
CA ALA A 243 -10.70 11.53 -0.31
C ALA A 243 -11.20 12.08 -1.66
N PHE A 244 -10.34 12.13 -2.68
CA PHE A 244 -10.74 12.49 -4.04
C PHE A 244 -11.84 11.56 -4.58
N LEU A 245 -11.65 10.25 -4.47
CA LEU A 245 -12.66 9.28 -4.92
C LEU A 245 -13.99 9.55 -4.23
N ARG A 246 -14.02 9.64 -2.90
CA ARG A 246 -15.24 9.83 -2.12
C ARG A 246 -15.92 11.17 -2.35
N ALA A 247 -15.15 12.23 -2.61
CA ALA A 247 -15.67 13.57 -2.82
C ALA A 247 -16.25 13.78 -4.22
N LEU A 248 -15.53 13.34 -5.25
CA LEU A 248 -15.78 13.74 -6.63
C LEU A 248 -16.34 12.62 -7.52
N ILE A 249 -16.13 11.35 -7.17
CA ILE A 249 -16.54 10.22 -8.02
C ILE A 249 -17.92 9.73 -7.59
N HIS A 250 -18.90 9.89 -8.49
CA HIS A 250 -20.28 9.48 -8.27
C HIS A 250 -20.84 8.78 -9.52
N ARG A 251 -21.52 7.66 -9.34
CA ARG A 251 -22.10 6.86 -10.44
C ARG A 251 -23.07 7.68 -11.31
N ARG A 252 -23.84 8.57 -10.67
CA ARG A 252 -24.82 9.42 -11.39
C ARG A 252 -24.20 10.40 -12.39
N PHE A 253 -22.91 10.69 -12.23
CA PHE A 253 -22.15 11.61 -13.10
C PHE A 253 -21.10 10.89 -13.95
N GLY A 254 -21.29 9.61 -14.27
CA GLY A 254 -20.37 8.84 -15.09
C GLY A 254 -19.01 8.58 -14.40
N GLY A 255 -19.00 8.43 -13.06
CA GLY A 255 -17.77 8.30 -12.29
C GLY A 255 -16.92 7.08 -12.68
N ASP A 256 -17.54 5.99 -13.10
CA ASP A 256 -16.88 4.80 -13.64
C ASP A 256 -16.13 5.08 -14.95
N LEU A 257 -16.74 5.82 -15.88
CA LEU A 257 -16.08 6.25 -17.12
C LEU A 257 -14.90 7.21 -16.82
N PHE A 258 -15.12 8.14 -15.89
CA PHE A 258 -14.06 9.07 -15.47
C PHE A 258 -12.87 8.32 -14.84
N LEU A 259 -13.11 7.30 -14.03
CA LEU A 259 -12.05 6.46 -13.45
C LEU A 259 -11.34 5.60 -14.49
N ARG A 260 -12.02 5.15 -15.54
CA ARG A 260 -11.37 4.49 -16.70
C ARG A 260 -10.43 5.46 -17.42
N ALA A 261 -10.83 6.71 -17.60
CA ALA A 261 -9.98 7.74 -18.19
C ALA A 261 -8.75 8.06 -17.31
N ILE A 262 -8.94 8.19 -15.99
CA ILE A 262 -7.81 8.36 -15.04
C ILE A 262 -6.86 7.17 -15.16
N PHE A 263 -7.37 5.94 -15.16
CA PHE A 263 -6.53 4.74 -15.26
C PHE A 263 -5.75 4.70 -16.58
N ALA A 264 -6.39 5.03 -17.70
CA ALA A 264 -5.72 5.12 -19.02
C ALA A 264 -4.60 6.18 -19.01
N LEU A 265 -4.83 7.33 -18.38
CA LEU A 265 -3.84 8.37 -18.20
C LEU A 265 -2.66 7.91 -17.34
N GLU A 266 -2.93 7.15 -16.28
CA GLU A 266 -1.91 6.53 -15.42
C GLU A 266 -1.05 5.51 -16.18
N GLU A 267 -1.63 4.71 -17.06
CA GLU A 267 -0.89 3.77 -17.92
C GLU A 267 -0.07 4.51 -18.99
N TRP A 268 -0.56 5.63 -19.52
CA TRP A 268 0.13 6.43 -20.54
C TRP A 268 1.28 7.25 -19.95
N MET A 269 1.10 7.86 -18.76
CA MET A 269 2.09 8.71 -18.11
C MET A 269 2.48 8.21 -16.71
N PRO A 270 2.95 6.95 -16.57
CA PRO A 270 3.15 6.34 -15.26
C PRO A 270 4.22 7.04 -14.42
N ARG A 271 5.29 7.57 -15.04
CA ARG A 271 6.37 8.28 -14.35
C ARG A 271 5.93 9.67 -13.89
N LEU A 272 5.23 10.42 -14.73
CA LEU A 272 4.71 11.74 -14.36
C LEU A 272 3.71 11.62 -13.19
N LEU A 273 2.73 10.73 -13.31
CA LEU A 273 1.72 10.53 -12.29
C LEU A 273 2.27 9.85 -11.03
N GLY A 274 3.34 9.08 -11.13
CA GLY A 274 4.11 8.61 -9.97
C GLY A 274 4.77 9.74 -9.20
N ARG A 275 5.26 10.78 -9.91
CA ARG A 275 5.87 11.96 -9.30
C ARG A 275 4.86 12.87 -8.61
N ILE A 276 3.75 13.19 -9.27
CA ILE A 276 2.80 14.22 -8.81
C ILE A 276 1.56 13.64 -8.12
N GLY A 277 1.22 12.37 -8.37
CA GLY A 277 0.04 11.69 -7.84
C GLY A 277 0.16 11.38 -6.36
N GLN A 278 -0.78 10.60 -5.83
CA GLN A 278 -0.87 10.33 -4.38
C GLN A 278 -0.01 9.14 -3.94
N TYR A 279 -0.03 8.06 -4.70
CA TYR A 279 0.59 6.80 -4.33
C TYR A 279 1.57 6.35 -5.41
N PRO A 280 2.87 6.53 -5.22
CA PRO A 280 3.90 5.99 -6.09
C PRO A 280 4.13 4.51 -5.83
N ALA A 281 4.57 3.81 -6.88
CA ALA A 281 5.29 2.55 -6.81
C ALA A 281 6.78 2.86 -7.09
N ILE A 282 7.62 2.64 -6.10
CA ILE A 282 9.07 2.76 -6.19
C ILE A 282 9.60 1.38 -6.58
N VAL A 283 10.22 1.29 -7.74
CA VAL A 283 10.74 0.06 -8.32
C VAL A 283 12.26 0.15 -8.43
N PHE A 284 12.96 -0.90 -8.06
CA PHE A 284 14.40 -1.03 -8.24
C PHE A 284 14.76 -2.52 -8.39
N CYS A 285 15.96 -2.81 -8.86
CA CYS A 285 16.42 -4.18 -9.09
C CYS A 285 17.87 -4.33 -8.62
N GLU A 286 18.23 -5.51 -8.15
CA GLU A 286 19.64 -5.87 -7.99
C GLU A 286 20.25 -6.15 -9.36
N PRO A 287 21.41 -5.58 -9.72
CA PRO A 287 22.04 -5.85 -11.02
C PRO A 287 22.27 -7.34 -11.24
N GLY A 288 21.88 -7.85 -12.39
CA GLY A 288 22.26 -9.19 -12.82
C GLY A 288 23.79 -9.24 -12.98
N GLY A 289 24.47 -10.07 -12.20
CA GLY A 289 25.90 -10.31 -12.41
C GLY A 289 26.14 -10.87 -13.81
N GLN A 290 26.99 -10.25 -14.60
CA GLN A 290 27.52 -10.85 -15.81
C GLN A 290 28.31 -12.11 -15.39
N GLY A 291 27.68 -13.28 -15.40
CA GLY A 291 28.34 -14.55 -15.01
C GLY A 291 27.46 -15.62 -14.39
N ALA A 292 26.18 -15.34 -14.05
CA ALA A 292 25.34 -16.33 -13.37
C ALA A 292 24.58 -17.29 -14.30
N ALA A 293 24.83 -17.26 -15.60
CA ALA A 293 24.14 -18.12 -16.59
C ALA A 293 24.72 -19.57 -16.73
N GLU A 294 25.90 -19.86 -16.18
CA GLU A 294 26.55 -21.15 -16.41
C GLU A 294 26.42 -22.20 -15.27
N GLY A 295 25.69 -21.87 -14.20
CA GLY A 295 25.66 -22.76 -12.99
C GLY A 295 24.31 -23.40 -12.65
N ARG A 296 23.25 -23.31 -13.46
CA ARG A 296 21.90 -23.85 -13.12
C ARG A 296 21.45 -25.02 -14.00
N ALA A 297 22.38 -25.83 -14.47
CA ALA A 297 22.07 -27.14 -15.04
C ALA A 297 22.77 -28.22 -14.18
N VAL A 298 22.14 -28.65 -13.09
CA VAL A 298 22.20 -30.00 -12.49
C VAL A 298 20.99 -30.16 -11.59
#